data_0a27842dd268900ddeaab0b003565cf5
#
_entry.id   0a27842dd268900ddeaab0b003565cf5
#
_cell.length_a   1.000
_cell.length_b   1.000
_cell.length_c   1.000
_cell.angle_alpha   90.00
_cell.angle_beta   90.00
_cell.angle_gamma   90.00
#
_symmetry.space_group_name_H-M   'P 1'
#
loop_
_entity.id
_entity.type
_entity.pdbx_description
1 polymer ?
#
loop_
_entity_poly.entity_id
_entity_poly.type
_entity_poly.pdbx_seq_one_letter_code
_entity_poly.pdbx_strand_id
1 'polypeptide(L)'
;MSNKIIVDWNNIDELEDYFITYLLYKESKTVSQISKIRNISTMEVKDQLIKAKLQIKSLSKEKVESSKDILDKYLELSKSERLDFIEELNLDDDRMIKFKRELYKRIRTEKNAEDLIILIWTTGELKEEKYLDLLHALTMHRHSDIRRITYSAIRKISSPRSRTYLEKRCV
;
A
#
# COMPACT_ATOMS: atom_id res chain seq x y z
N MET A 1 23.08 -0.23 7.42
CA MET A 1 22.14 -1.37 7.50
C MET A 1 21.03 -0.97 8.45
N SER A 2 19.85 -0.79 7.93
CA SER A 2 18.68 -0.43 8.75
C SER A 2 18.20 -1.71 9.45
N ASN A 3 18.53 -1.86 10.73
CA ASN A 3 17.98 -2.95 11.55
C ASN A 3 16.46 -2.75 11.64
N LYS A 4 15.74 -3.56 10.89
CA LYS A 4 14.29 -3.59 10.93
C LYS A 4 13.86 -4.17 12.28
N ILE A 5 13.51 -3.30 13.21
CA ILE A 5 12.93 -3.73 14.50
C ILE A 5 11.57 -4.34 14.20
N ILE A 6 11.49 -5.67 14.25
CA ILE A 6 10.23 -6.41 14.15
C ILE A 6 9.69 -6.54 15.57
N VAL A 7 8.57 -5.88 15.85
CA VAL A 7 7.91 -5.93 17.15
C VAL A 7 7.02 -7.19 17.20
N ASP A 8 7.64 -8.31 17.56
CA ASP A 8 7.02 -9.63 17.67
C ASP A 8 7.61 -10.38 18.87
N TRP A 9 6.85 -11.34 19.42
CA TRP A 9 7.30 -12.22 20.51
C TRP A 9 8.54 -13.05 20.16
N ASN A 10 8.73 -13.38 18.88
CA ASN A 10 9.88 -14.15 18.43
C ASN A 10 11.22 -13.39 18.56
N ASN A 11 11.17 -12.07 18.71
CA ASN A 11 12.35 -11.20 18.81
C ASN A 11 12.42 -10.47 20.16
N ILE A 12 11.81 -11.03 21.21
CA ILE A 12 11.66 -10.38 22.51
C ILE A 12 12.99 -9.96 23.13
N ASP A 13 14.04 -10.72 22.90
CA ASP A 13 15.39 -10.47 23.47
C ASP A 13 16.08 -9.23 22.85
N GLU A 14 15.61 -8.80 21.68
CA GLU A 14 16.11 -7.63 20.97
C GLU A 14 15.23 -6.39 21.15
N LEU A 15 14.09 -6.54 21.85
CA LEU A 15 13.12 -5.47 22.03
C LEU A 15 13.34 -4.68 23.30
N GLU A 16 13.17 -3.35 23.19
CA GLU A 16 13.09 -2.47 24.35
C GLU A 16 11.87 -2.79 25.23
N ASP A 17 11.99 -2.61 26.52
CA ASP A 17 10.96 -2.94 27.51
C ASP A 17 9.56 -2.41 27.20
N TYR A 18 9.46 -1.21 26.65
CA TYR A 18 8.18 -0.62 26.28
C TYR A 18 7.48 -1.34 25.12
N PHE A 19 8.21 -2.05 24.25
CA PHE A 19 7.60 -2.88 23.22
C PHE A 19 6.98 -4.17 23.80
N ILE A 20 7.57 -4.73 24.84
CA ILE A 20 7.00 -5.89 25.55
C ILE A 20 5.65 -5.51 26.16
N THR A 21 5.57 -4.34 26.80
CA THR A 21 4.31 -3.78 27.32
C THR A 21 3.28 -3.59 26.19
N TYR A 22 3.70 -3.12 25.03
CA TYR A 22 2.84 -2.95 23.86
C TYR A 22 2.34 -4.29 23.28
N LEU A 23 3.18 -5.32 23.24
CA LEU A 23 2.78 -6.67 22.79
C LEU A 23 1.72 -7.28 23.72
N LEU A 24 1.88 -7.15 25.04
CA LEU A 24 0.88 -7.58 26.02
C LEU A 24 -0.45 -6.84 25.85
N TYR A 25 -0.40 -5.54 25.55
CA TYR A 25 -1.58 -4.74 25.25
C TYR A 25 -2.27 -5.18 23.95
N LYS A 26 -1.51 -5.55 22.92
CA LYS A 26 -2.06 -6.13 21.68
C LYS A 26 -2.79 -7.45 21.90
N GLU A 27 -2.38 -8.24 22.89
CA GLU A 27 -3.08 -9.47 23.31
C GLU A 27 -4.30 -9.20 24.21
N SER A 28 -4.84 -7.99 24.17
CA SER A 28 -6.03 -7.59 24.92
C SER A 28 -5.85 -7.61 26.44
N LYS A 29 -4.61 -7.54 26.94
CA LYS A 29 -4.36 -7.37 28.38
C LYS A 29 -4.66 -5.94 28.82
N THR A 30 -5.33 -5.78 29.96
CA THR A 30 -5.59 -4.46 30.54
C THR A 30 -4.33 -3.88 31.17
N VAL A 31 -4.29 -2.54 31.32
CA VAL A 31 -3.17 -1.85 31.98
C VAL A 31 -2.88 -2.44 33.37
N SER A 32 -3.94 -2.78 34.14
CA SER A 32 -3.80 -3.40 35.47
C SER A 32 -3.20 -4.80 35.40
N GLN A 33 -3.57 -5.60 34.40
CA GLN A 33 -2.98 -6.94 34.21
C GLN A 33 -1.52 -6.84 33.78
N ILE A 34 -1.19 -5.92 32.86
CA ILE A 34 0.20 -5.68 32.40
C ILE A 34 1.07 -5.22 33.58
N SER A 35 0.56 -4.31 34.42
CA SER A 35 1.23 -3.85 35.64
C SER A 35 1.62 -5.03 36.56
N LYS A 36 0.71 -5.99 36.76
CA LYS A 36 0.97 -7.19 37.55
C LYS A 36 1.97 -8.14 36.87
N ILE A 37 1.81 -8.39 35.58
CA ILE A 37 2.68 -9.30 34.80
C ILE A 37 4.12 -8.79 34.80
N ARG A 38 4.29 -7.48 34.59
CA ARG A 38 5.60 -6.86 34.46
C ARG A 38 6.17 -6.35 35.78
N ASN A 39 5.39 -6.41 36.86
CA ASN A 39 5.75 -5.87 38.20
C ASN A 39 6.20 -4.39 38.14
N ILE A 40 5.47 -3.56 37.43
CA ILE A 40 5.65 -2.12 37.30
C ILE A 40 4.35 -1.38 37.61
N SER A 41 4.42 -0.09 37.90
CA SER A 41 3.23 0.71 38.20
C SER A 41 2.30 0.87 36.97
N THR A 42 1.02 1.08 37.21
CA THR A 42 0.05 1.36 36.12
C THR A 42 0.38 2.63 35.36
N MET A 43 1.01 3.62 36.02
CA MET A 43 1.47 4.85 35.38
C MET A 43 2.62 4.54 34.42
N GLU A 44 3.59 3.76 34.85
CA GLU A 44 4.71 3.32 34.02
C GLU A 44 4.25 2.48 32.81
N VAL A 45 3.24 1.61 32.97
CA VAL A 45 2.61 0.90 31.84
C VAL A 45 2.05 1.87 30.82
N LYS A 46 1.34 2.92 31.25
CA LYS A 46 0.80 3.95 30.34
C LYS A 46 1.88 4.71 29.61
N ASP A 47 2.94 5.11 30.31
CA ASP A 47 4.08 5.84 29.72
C ASP A 47 4.81 4.96 28.69
N GLN A 48 5.03 3.70 28.98
CA GLN A 48 5.61 2.72 28.05
C GLN A 48 4.72 2.51 26.82
N LEU A 49 3.40 2.44 26.97
CA LEU A 49 2.47 2.31 25.84
C LEU A 49 2.50 3.55 24.95
N ILE A 50 2.57 4.74 25.52
CA ILE A 50 2.70 6.00 24.75
C ILE A 50 4.02 5.99 23.96
N LYS A 51 5.12 5.65 24.64
CA LYS A 51 6.45 5.58 24.02
C LYS A 51 6.50 4.57 22.88
N ALA A 52 5.96 3.37 23.08
CA ALA A 52 5.88 2.35 22.04
C ALA A 52 5.06 2.81 20.82
N LYS A 53 3.89 3.40 21.06
CA LYS A 53 3.03 3.92 19.97
C LYS A 53 3.70 5.04 19.19
N LEU A 54 4.41 5.96 19.85
CA LEU A 54 5.17 7.01 19.19
C LEU A 54 6.30 6.44 18.33
N GLN A 55 7.02 5.46 18.84
CA GLN A 55 8.11 4.81 18.12
C GLN A 55 7.59 4.03 16.90
N ILE A 56 6.50 3.27 17.05
CA ILE A 56 5.85 2.56 15.95
C ILE A 56 5.34 3.56 14.88
N LYS A 57 4.80 4.71 15.32
CA LYS A 57 4.37 5.76 14.40
C LYS A 57 5.53 6.42 13.65
N SER A 58 6.69 6.60 14.29
CA SER A 58 7.90 7.09 13.61
C SER A 58 8.42 6.09 12.58
N LEU A 59 8.48 4.80 12.93
CA LEU A 59 8.83 3.71 12.01
C LEU A 59 7.82 3.58 10.85
N SER A 60 6.55 3.87 11.08
CA SER A 60 5.53 3.88 10.03
C SER A 60 5.63 5.13 9.13
N LYS A 61 6.16 6.26 9.63
CA LYS A 61 6.46 7.43 8.80
C LYS A 61 7.66 7.16 7.87
N GLU A 62 8.69 6.48 8.34
CA GLU A 62 9.79 6.00 7.49
C GLU A 62 9.29 5.02 6.42
N LYS A 63 8.26 4.20 6.74
CA LYS A 63 7.57 3.35 5.73
C LYS A 63 6.76 4.16 4.72
N VAL A 64 6.27 5.35 5.05
CA VAL A 64 5.55 6.23 4.12
C VAL A 64 6.50 6.92 3.13
N GLU A 65 7.72 7.24 3.53
CA GLU A 65 8.78 7.66 2.60
C GLU A 65 9.23 6.50 1.69
N SER A 66 9.28 5.29 2.24
CA SER A 66 9.53 4.06 1.46
C SER A 66 8.39 3.71 0.49
N SER A 67 7.17 4.23 0.62
CA SER A 67 6.07 3.93 -0.30
C SER A 67 6.17 4.67 -1.63
N LYS A 68 6.74 5.88 -1.65
CA LYS A 68 7.10 6.57 -2.90
C LYS A 68 8.22 5.83 -3.64
N ASP A 69 9.17 5.31 -2.88
CA ASP A 69 10.27 4.50 -3.40
C ASP A 69 9.80 3.14 -3.97
N ILE A 70 8.71 2.56 -3.46
CA ILE A 70 8.14 1.30 -3.97
C ILE A 70 7.58 1.46 -5.39
N LEU A 71 6.84 2.54 -5.67
CA LEU A 71 6.32 2.79 -7.02
C LEU A 71 7.43 3.10 -8.03
N ASP A 72 8.44 3.87 -7.63
CA ASP A 72 9.57 4.17 -8.51
C ASP A 72 10.34 2.88 -8.85
N LYS A 73 10.62 2.02 -7.89
CA LYS A 73 11.19 0.68 -8.13
C LYS A 73 10.29 -0.21 -8.99
N TYR A 74 8.99 -0.17 -8.76
CA TYR A 74 8.01 -0.92 -9.56
C TYR A 74 8.04 -0.51 -11.03
N LEU A 75 8.20 0.78 -11.33
CA LEU A 75 8.28 1.29 -12.69
C LEU A 75 9.53 0.81 -13.44
N GLU A 76 10.62 0.55 -12.72
CA GLU A 76 11.87 0.03 -13.28
C GLU A 76 11.82 -1.48 -13.60
N LEU A 77 10.86 -2.22 -13.03
CA LEU A 77 10.71 -3.66 -13.23
C LEU A 77 10.31 -3.99 -14.67
N SER A 78 10.70 -5.18 -15.14
CA SER A 78 10.17 -5.75 -16.37
C SER A 78 8.70 -6.16 -16.22
N LYS A 79 8.03 -6.43 -17.33
CA LYS A 79 6.61 -6.82 -17.29
C LYS A 79 6.35 -8.09 -16.47
N SER A 80 7.21 -9.11 -16.56
CA SER A 80 7.08 -10.35 -15.76
C SER A 80 7.30 -10.08 -14.27
N GLU A 81 8.34 -9.33 -13.93
CA GLU A 81 8.63 -8.97 -12.54
C GLU A 81 7.50 -8.13 -11.90
N ARG A 82 6.81 -7.30 -12.67
CA ARG A 82 5.63 -6.56 -12.20
C ARG A 82 4.46 -7.48 -11.86
N LEU A 83 4.24 -8.54 -12.65
CA LEU A 83 3.20 -9.54 -12.35
C LEU A 83 3.54 -10.30 -11.06
N ASP A 84 4.78 -10.76 -10.92
CA ASP A 84 5.26 -11.41 -9.71
C ASP A 84 5.12 -10.50 -8.48
N PHE A 85 5.45 -9.21 -8.62
CA PHE A 85 5.28 -8.22 -7.56
C PHE A 85 3.81 -8.03 -7.15
N ILE A 86 2.88 -8.01 -8.11
CA ILE A 86 1.44 -7.94 -7.83
C ILE A 86 0.97 -9.19 -7.11
N GLU A 87 1.44 -10.38 -7.50
CA GLU A 87 1.13 -11.64 -6.80
C GLU A 87 1.65 -11.65 -5.37
N GLU A 88 2.87 -11.18 -5.13
CA GLU A 88 3.41 -11.02 -3.78
C GLU A 88 2.58 -10.03 -2.93
N LEU A 89 2.12 -8.93 -3.52
CA LEU A 89 1.26 -7.98 -2.83
C LEU A 89 -0.09 -8.56 -2.42
N ASN A 90 -0.63 -9.52 -3.19
CA ASN A 90 -1.88 -10.21 -2.85
C ASN A 90 -1.79 -11.02 -1.55
N LEU A 91 -0.59 -11.32 -1.08
CA LEU A 91 -0.33 -12.01 0.19
C LEU A 91 -0.32 -11.07 1.41
N ASP A 92 -0.32 -9.74 1.19
CA ASP A 92 -0.25 -8.73 2.24
C ASP A 92 -1.27 -7.62 1.97
N ASP A 93 -2.43 -7.72 2.59
CA ASP A 93 -3.56 -6.80 2.40
C ASP A 93 -3.20 -5.33 2.69
N ASP A 94 -2.41 -5.07 3.74
CA ASP A 94 -2.00 -3.72 4.11
C ASP A 94 -1.08 -3.08 3.07
N ARG A 95 -0.13 -3.85 2.55
CA ARG A 95 0.77 -3.40 1.48
C ARG A 95 0.00 -3.18 0.18
N MET A 96 -0.93 -4.06 -0.15
CA MET A 96 -1.79 -3.95 -1.32
C MET A 96 -2.65 -2.68 -1.27
N ILE A 97 -3.31 -2.42 -0.14
CA ILE A 97 -4.13 -1.21 0.05
C ILE A 97 -3.29 0.06 -0.14
N LYS A 98 -2.08 0.10 0.44
CA LYS A 98 -1.16 1.24 0.27
C LYS A 98 -0.72 1.41 -1.17
N PHE A 99 -0.30 0.33 -1.83
CA PHE A 99 0.11 0.34 -3.23
C PHE A 99 -1.00 0.86 -4.14
N LYS A 100 -2.22 0.37 -3.99
CA LYS A 100 -3.40 0.80 -4.76
C LYS A 100 -3.72 2.29 -4.57
N ARG A 101 -3.55 2.81 -3.35
CA ARG A 101 -3.75 4.23 -3.04
C ARG A 101 -2.70 5.11 -3.71
N GLU A 102 -1.43 4.73 -3.61
CA GLU A 102 -0.33 5.47 -4.24
C GLU A 102 -0.39 5.39 -5.77
N LEU A 103 -0.77 4.24 -6.34
CA LEU A 103 -1.02 4.07 -7.75
C LEU A 103 -2.08 5.07 -8.26
N TYR A 104 -3.21 5.17 -7.57
CA TYR A 104 -4.28 6.11 -7.93
C TYR A 104 -3.79 7.57 -7.93
N LYS A 105 -3.04 7.97 -6.92
CA LYS A 105 -2.47 9.32 -6.82
C LYS A 105 -1.46 9.57 -7.93
N ARG A 106 -0.57 8.62 -8.19
CA ARG A 106 0.50 8.77 -9.18
C ARG A 106 -0.05 8.92 -10.59
N ILE A 107 -1.06 8.15 -10.99
CA ILE A 107 -1.70 8.29 -12.32
C ILE A 107 -2.23 9.71 -12.53
N ARG A 108 -2.76 10.37 -11.51
CA ARG A 108 -3.28 11.74 -11.60
C ARG A 108 -2.20 12.81 -11.80
N THR A 109 -1.00 12.54 -11.38
CA THR A 109 0.11 13.51 -11.36
C THR A 109 1.24 13.17 -12.32
N GLU A 110 1.25 11.96 -12.89
CA GLU A 110 2.32 11.49 -13.78
C GLU A 110 2.32 12.26 -15.09
N LYS A 111 3.49 12.75 -15.45
CA LYS A 111 3.72 13.51 -16.70
C LYS A 111 4.49 12.71 -17.74
N ASN A 112 5.26 11.72 -17.29
CA ASN A 112 5.97 10.81 -18.19
C ASN A 112 4.99 9.84 -18.84
N ALA A 113 4.92 9.85 -20.17
CA ALA A 113 3.98 9.02 -20.91
C ALA A 113 4.26 7.53 -20.78
N GLU A 114 5.52 7.11 -20.71
CA GLU A 114 5.92 5.70 -20.58
C GLU A 114 5.53 5.18 -19.20
N ASP A 115 5.82 5.93 -18.14
CA ASP A 115 5.44 5.58 -16.78
C ASP A 115 3.91 5.54 -16.61
N LEU A 116 3.21 6.51 -17.21
CA LEU A 116 1.75 6.54 -17.18
C LEU A 116 1.13 5.30 -17.86
N ILE A 117 1.70 4.84 -18.97
CA ILE A 117 1.27 3.61 -19.66
C ILE A 117 1.41 2.39 -18.72
N ILE A 118 2.52 2.28 -17.99
CA ILE A 118 2.76 1.19 -17.03
C ILE A 118 1.73 1.24 -15.89
N LEU A 119 1.50 2.43 -15.33
CA LEU A 119 0.54 2.62 -14.24
C LEU A 119 -0.90 2.27 -14.67
N ILE A 120 -1.31 2.69 -15.88
CA ILE A 120 -2.63 2.35 -16.44
C ILE A 120 -2.75 0.84 -16.67
N TRP A 121 -1.73 0.22 -17.26
CA TRP A 121 -1.68 -1.24 -17.43
C TRP A 121 -1.87 -1.96 -16.10
N THR A 122 -1.20 -1.49 -15.04
CA THR A 122 -1.31 -2.05 -13.68
C THR A 122 -2.74 -2.02 -13.17
N THR A 123 -3.51 -0.95 -13.41
CA THR A 123 -4.92 -0.89 -13.00
C THR A 123 -5.77 -1.96 -13.67
N GLY A 124 -5.47 -2.30 -14.90
CA GLY A 124 -6.11 -3.40 -15.63
C GLY A 124 -5.80 -4.77 -15.03
N GLU A 125 -4.56 -4.99 -14.57
CA GLU A 125 -4.17 -6.24 -13.90
C GLU A 125 -4.82 -6.38 -12.52
N LEU A 126 -4.99 -5.28 -11.78
CA LEU A 126 -5.67 -5.26 -10.48
C LEU A 126 -7.19 -5.45 -10.58
N LYS A 127 -7.79 -5.20 -11.75
CA LYS A 127 -9.22 -5.40 -12.06
C LYS A 127 -10.20 -4.75 -11.08
N GLU A 128 -9.88 -3.56 -10.58
CA GLU A 128 -10.75 -2.85 -9.62
C GLU A 128 -11.53 -1.69 -10.24
N GLU A 129 -12.83 -1.66 -10.00
CA GLU A 129 -13.73 -0.64 -10.51
C GLU A 129 -13.44 0.78 -10.02
N LYS A 130 -12.75 0.92 -8.87
CA LYS A 130 -12.39 2.23 -8.32
C LYS A 130 -11.52 3.09 -9.23
N TYR A 131 -10.81 2.47 -10.19
CA TYR A 131 -10.01 3.19 -11.17
C TYR A 131 -10.79 3.68 -12.39
N LEU A 132 -12.05 3.24 -12.57
CA LEU A 132 -12.82 3.50 -13.81
C LEU A 132 -13.02 4.98 -14.08
N ASP A 133 -13.35 5.79 -13.09
CA ASP A 133 -13.57 7.23 -13.31
C ASP A 133 -12.29 7.91 -13.84
N LEU A 134 -11.15 7.51 -13.31
CA LEU A 134 -9.84 7.97 -13.77
C LEU A 134 -9.52 7.48 -15.18
N LEU A 135 -9.77 6.21 -15.46
CA LEU A 135 -9.56 5.62 -16.78
C LEU A 135 -10.52 6.20 -17.84
N HIS A 136 -11.78 6.45 -17.50
CA HIS A 136 -12.72 7.10 -18.40
C HIS A 136 -12.23 8.48 -18.83
N ALA A 137 -11.68 9.28 -17.91
CA ALA A 137 -11.07 10.56 -18.25
C ALA A 137 -9.86 10.42 -19.20
N LEU A 138 -9.06 9.38 -19.02
CA LEU A 138 -7.87 9.11 -19.85
C LEU A 138 -8.20 8.59 -21.26
N THR A 139 -9.44 8.17 -21.54
CA THR A 139 -9.88 7.80 -22.91
C THR A 139 -9.78 8.97 -23.88
N MET A 140 -9.78 10.21 -23.40
CA MET A 140 -9.66 11.45 -24.18
C MET A 140 -8.24 12.03 -24.16
N HIS A 141 -7.26 11.29 -23.67
CA HIS A 141 -5.89 11.76 -23.57
C HIS A 141 -5.30 12.05 -24.97
N ARG A 142 -4.45 13.09 -25.07
CA ARG A 142 -3.84 13.52 -26.34
C ARG A 142 -2.97 12.44 -27.02
N HIS A 143 -2.27 11.61 -26.24
CA HIS A 143 -1.42 10.54 -26.76
C HIS A 143 -2.23 9.28 -27.09
N SER A 144 -2.10 8.76 -28.31
CA SER A 144 -2.80 7.58 -28.80
C SER A 144 -2.49 6.31 -28.00
N ASP A 145 -1.23 6.12 -27.61
CA ASP A 145 -0.81 4.95 -26.85
C ASP A 145 -1.42 4.93 -25.44
N ILE A 146 -1.55 6.10 -24.80
CA ILE A 146 -2.25 6.22 -23.53
C ILE A 146 -3.73 5.87 -23.68
N ARG A 147 -4.41 6.37 -24.72
CA ARG A 147 -5.79 5.97 -25.00
C ARG A 147 -5.92 4.47 -25.23
N ARG A 148 -5.01 3.88 -26.02
CA ARG A 148 -5.02 2.44 -26.32
C ARG A 148 -4.87 1.58 -25.08
N ILE A 149 -3.91 1.87 -24.21
CA ILE A 149 -3.71 1.11 -22.96
C ILE A 149 -4.86 1.33 -21.98
N THR A 150 -5.44 2.53 -21.96
CA THR A 150 -6.62 2.86 -21.15
C THR A 150 -7.82 1.99 -21.54
N TYR A 151 -8.12 1.87 -22.82
CA TYR A 151 -9.19 0.97 -23.28
C TYR A 151 -8.90 -0.50 -22.95
N SER A 152 -7.66 -0.93 -23.04
CA SER A 152 -7.25 -2.28 -22.66
C SER A 152 -7.50 -2.53 -21.16
N ALA A 153 -7.13 -1.57 -20.30
CA ALA A 153 -7.36 -1.66 -18.85
C ALA A 153 -8.86 -1.70 -18.52
N ILE A 154 -9.67 -0.83 -19.14
CA ILE A 154 -11.13 -0.81 -18.97
C ILE A 154 -11.75 -2.16 -19.36
N ARG A 155 -11.31 -2.76 -20.46
CA ARG A 155 -11.79 -4.08 -20.91
C ARG A 155 -11.43 -5.19 -19.92
N LYS A 156 -10.23 -5.16 -19.33
CA LYS A 156 -9.82 -6.13 -18.31
C LYS A 156 -10.64 -6.02 -17.03
N ILE A 157 -11.01 -4.80 -16.62
CA ILE A 157 -11.90 -4.57 -15.46
C ILE A 157 -13.31 -5.11 -15.74
N SER A 158 -13.77 -5.06 -16.99
CA SER A 158 -15.05 -5.65 -17.45
C SER A 158 -16.29 -5.18 -16.69
N SER A 159 -16.33 -3.91 -16.29
CA SER A 159 -17.51 -3.35 -15.60
C SER A 159 -18.57 -2.87 -16.58
N PRO A 160 -19.88 -3.10 -16.31
CA PRO A 160 -20.99 -2.52 -17.09
C PRO A 160 -20.97 -1.00 -17.17
N ARG A 161 -20.39 -0.32 -16.17
CA ARG A 161 -20.24 1.15 -16.13
C ARG A 161 -19.41 1.69 -17.29
N SER A 162 -18.60 0.87 -17.91
CA SER A 162 -17.70 1.26 -19.01
C SER A 162 -18.29 1.04 -20.40
N ARG A 163 -19.48 0.47 -20.52
CA ARG A 163 -20.08 0.09 -21.79
C ARG A 163 -20.11 1.23 -22.82
N THR A 164 -20.57 2.39 -22.43
CA THR A 164 -20.66 3.58 -23.31
C THR A 164 -19.30 4.07 -23.81
N TYR A 165 -18.24 3.89 -23.03
CA TYR A 165 -16.88 4.26 -23.42
C TYR A 165 -16.26 3.27 -24.40
N LEU A 166 -16.61 1.99 -24.30
CA LEU A 166 -16.15 0.94 -25.20
C LEU A 166 -16.87 0.99 -26.55
N GLU A 167 -18.18 1.25 -26.54
CA GLU A 167 -19.01 1.33 -27.75
C GLU A 167 -18.62 2.50 -28.67
N LYS A 168 -18.23 3.65 -28.12
CA LYS A 168 -17.76 4.83 -28.88
C LYS A 168 -16.53 4.58 -29.75
N ARG A 169 -15.80 3.50 -29.54
CA ARG A 169 -14.62 3.13 -30.34
C ARG A 169 -14.96 2.29 -31.55
N CYS A 170 -16.18 1.78 -31.67
CA CYS A 170 -16.61 0.91 -32.76
C CYS A 170 -17.22 1.68 -33.94
N VAL A 171 -17.13 3.03 -33.94
CA VAL A 171 -17.63 3.90 -35.05
C VAL A 171 -16.48 4.50 -35.82
#